data_985605a6ca8e3079a60481406325bb63
#
_entry.id   985605a6ca8e3079a60481406325bb63
#
_cell.length_a   1.000
_cell.length_b   1.000
_cell.length_c   1.000
_cell.angle_alpha   90.00
_cell.angle_beta   90.00
_cell.angle_gamma   90.00
#
_symmetry.space_group_name_H-M   'P 1'
#
loop_
_entity.id
_entity.type
_entity.pdbx_description
1 polymer ?
#
loop_
_entity_poly.entity_id
_entity_poly.type
_entity_poly.pdbx_seq_one_letter_code
_entity_poly.pdbx_strand_id
1 'polypeptide(L)'
;MTEVSADPALVNGLSAARPALIRAMNEQLLLEHIRAAGPYSRADLARVSGLSKPTVSLALANLERAGLVRLAGQRTGVPGRSALLYEVRPEAGFVLGLDIGLRYLRGAVADLAGVVRARESREVRATSVRGRVSELVQLAEGLSEQAGISPAAVIQTVVGSPGVYDRQRDVIALTGGLPGWDRPEALTGLRQAFGEGLTIENDVDAAALAERALGHGRDADSFAFVHVGTGIGMGLVLGGRLHRGVHGVAGEIAFLPLGAAPAASTPLAMAAPDGASTVGPAPDGTRTGGAASDGADRVDPEEARRRGTLETAAAADGIVRAARRAGMTGPVSARTVFEAAFSGDPRAAAVVTEEARLVAAAICCVITVVDPSLIVLGGGIGQAPGFADAVTSALTAMAPVLPEVRVSALGTDVVVDGCLAEGASLAWNQLIAALP
;
A
#
# COMPACT_ATOMS: atom_id res chain seq x y z
N MET A 1 -26.40 46.61 4.46
CA MET A 1 -25.52 46.31 3.33
C MET A 1 -24.11 46.75 3.75
N THR A 2 -23.31 45.82 4.22
CA THR A 2 -21.93 46.07 4.65
C THR A 2 -21.01 45.63 3.51
N GLU A 3 -20.40 46.61 2.84
CA GLU A 3 -19.37 46.34 1.82
C GLU A 3 -18.15 45.68 2.47
N VAL A 4 -17.85 44.46 2.08
CA VAL A 4 -16.59 43.77 2.43
C VAL A 4 -15.53 44.34 1.50
N SER A 5 -14.73 45.28 2.00
CA SER A 5 -13.54 45.77 1.32
C SER A 5 -12.50 44.67 1.26
N ALA A 6 -12.21 44.15 0.06
CA ALA A 6 -11.13 43.18 -0.15
C ALA A 6 -9.78 43.88 0.09
N ASP A 7 -8.92 43.24 0.91
CA ASP A 7 -7.58 43.75 1.22
C ASP A 7 -6.70 43.75 -0.06
N PRO A 8 -6.17 44.92 -0.47
CA PRO A 8 -5.33 45.05 -1.66
C PRO A 8 -4.03 44.25 -1.63
N ALA A 9 -3.54 43.87 -0.45
CA ALA A 9 -2.33 43.06 -0.28
C ALA A 9 -2.54 41.59 -0.71
N LEU A 10 -3.75 41.04 -0.50
CA LEU A 10 -4.12 39.70 -0.93
C LEU A 10 -4.26 39.59 -2.45
N VAL A 11 -4.71 40.63 -3.12
CA VAL A 11 -4.88 40.67 -4.59
C VAL A 11 -3.53 40.75 -5.31
N ASN A 12 -2.55 41.46 -4.76
CA ASN A 12 -1.20 41.59 -5.36
C ASN A 12 -0.37 40.31 -5.21
N GLY A 13 -0.51 39.54 -4.14
CA GLY A 13 0.16 38.24 -3.94
C GLY A 13 -0.30 37.17 -4.93
N LEU A 14 -1.57 37.18 -5.30
CA LEU A 14 -2.15 36.26 -6.30
C LEU A 14 -1.73 36.59 -7.74
N SER A 15 -1.41 37.85 -8.04
CA SER A 15 -1.01 38.29 -9.39
C SER A 15 0.43 37.90 -9.75
N ALA A 16 1.36 37.89 -8.78
CA ALA A 16 2.78 37.57 -9.00
C ALA A 16 3.04 36.05 -9.10
N ALA A 17 2.22 35.22 -8.46
CA ALA A 17 2.36 33.76 -8.48
C ALA A 17 1.85 33.10 -9.79
N ARG A 18 0.97 33.75 -10.53
CA ARG A 18 0.32 33.19 -11.74
C ARG A 18 1.26 32.76 -12.86
N PRO A 19 2.26 33.54 -13.32
CA PRO A 19 3.12 33.15 -14.43
C PRO A 19 4.01 31.94 -14.12
N ALA A 20 4.59 31.86 -12.93
CA ALA A 20 5.42 30.73 -12.50
C ALA A 20 4.56 29.45 -12.33
N LEU A 21 3.38 29.56 -11.69
CA LEU A 21 2.45 28.44 -11.54
C LEU A 21 1.97 27.92 -12.90
N ILE A 22 1.60 28.80 -13.83
CA ILE A 22 1.19 28.40 -15.18
C ILE A 22 2.32 27.70 -15.91
N ARG A 23 3.58 28.17 -15.74
CA ARG A 23 4.75 27.52 -16.32
C ARG A 23 4.92 26.11 -15.78
N ALA A 24 4.95 25.94 -14.46
CA ALA A 24 5.06 24.64 -13.82
C ALA A 24 3.94 23.67 -14.25
N MET A 25 2.70 24.17 -14.35
CA MET A 25 1.57 23.36 -14.84
C MET A 25 1.75 22.92 -16.32
N ASN A 26 2.30 23.79 -17.19
CA ASN A 26 2.57 23.45 -18.57
C ASN A 26 3.70 22.41 -18.69
N GLU A 27 4.76 22.56 -17.89
CA GLU A 27 5.89 21.62 -17.83
C GLU A 27 5.42 20.25 -17.33
N GLN A 28 4.63 20.22 -16.27
CA GLN A 28 4.01 19.00 -15.74
C GLN A 28 3.13 18.33 -16.80
N LEU A 29 2.23 19.06 -17.44
CA LEU A 29 1.33 18.54 -18.47
C LEU A 29 2.10 17.88 -19.62
N LEU A 30 3.16 18.55 -20.13
CA LEU A 30 3.99 17.99 -21.18
C LEU A 30 4.74 16.74 -20.75
N LEU A 31 5.30 16.74 -19.53
CA LEU A 31 6.00 15.60 -18.98
C LEU A 31 5.07 14.39 -18.79
N GLU A 32 3.85 14.61 -18.32
CA GLU A 32 2.83 13.56 -18.20
C GLU A 32 2.48 12.95 -19.56
N HIS A 33 2.28 13.77 -20.59
CA HIS A 33 2.04 13.26 -21.94
C HIS A 33 3.22 12.43 -22.46
N ILE A 34 4.46 12.92 -22.29
CA ILE A 34 5.66 12.19 -22.73
C ILE A 34 5.81 10.87 -21.99
N ARG A 35 5.53 10.83 -20.68
CA ARG A 35 5.55 9.60 -19.87
C ARG A 35 4.51 8.59 -20.32
N ALA A 36 3.29 9.06 -20.59
CA ALA A 36 2.15 8.19 -20.88
C ALA A 36 2.25 7.50 -22.25
N ALA A 37 2.77 8.19 -23.28
CA ALA A 37 2.72 7.69 -24.64
C ALA A 37 3.85 8.24 -25.56
N GLY A 38 4.95 8.77 -24.99
CA GLY A 38 6.10 9.21 -25.77
C GLY A 38 6.81 8.08 -26.55
N PRO A 39 7.71 8.43 -27.48
CA PRO A 39 8.27 9.76 -27.73
C PRO A 39 7.38 10.66 -28.60
N TYR A 40 7.39 11.95 -28.31
CA TYR A 40 6.59 12.97 -29.01
C TYR A 40 7.44 14.05 -29.66
N SER A 41 7.00 14.57 -30.84
CA SER A 41 7.52 15.81 -31.38
C SER A 41 6.87 17.04 -30.73
N ARG A 42 7.50 18.23 -30.87
CA ARG A 42 6.90 19.50 -30.43
C ARG A 42 5.50 19.73 -31.00
N ALA A 43 5.28 19.32 -32.26
CA ALA A 43 4.00 19.46 -32.92
C ALA A 43 2.94 18.49 -32.36
N ASP A 44 3.34 17.25 -32.04
CA ASP A 44 2.46 16.28 -31.40
C ASP A 44 2.06 16.78 -30.00
N LEU A 45 3.04 17.25 -29.21
CA LEU A 45 2.78 17.78 -27.87
C LEU A 45 1.84 18.99 -27.90
N ALA A 46 2.03 19.91 -28.86
CA ALA A 46 1.11 21.04 -29.01
C ALA A 46 -0.34 20.57 -29.33
N ARG A 47 -0.47 19.52 -30.12
CA ARG A 47 -1.78 18.94 -30.47
C ARG A 47 -2.45 18.22 -29.32
N VAL A 48 -1.70 17.39 -28.55
CA VAL A 48 -2.28 16.57 -27.47
C VAL A 48 -2.51 17.39 -26.20
N SER A 49 -1.66 18.38 -25.90
CA SER A 49 -1.79 19.24 -24.72
C SER A 49 -2.71 20.44 -24.92
N GLY A 50 -3.02 20.82 -26.18
CA GLY A 50 -3.74 22.06 -26.50
C GLY A 50 -2.92 23.34 -26.31
N LEU A 51 -1.64 23.24 -25.96
CA LEU A 51 -0.75 24.38 -25.72
C LEU A 51 -0.25 24.97 -27.04
N SER A 52 0.05 26.28 -27.02
CA SER A 52 0.66 26.95 -28.19
C SER A 52 2.09 26.40 -28.45
N LYS A 53 2.52 26.40 -29.74
CA LYS A 53 3.88 25.96 -30.12
C LYS A 53 5.00 26.70 -29.37
N PRO A 54 4.92 28.03 -29.13
CA PRO A 54 5.92 28.73 -28.32
C PRO A 54 5.95 28.23 -26.86
N THR A 55 4.77 28.00 -26.25
CA THR A 55 4.65 27.47 -24.87
C THR A 55 5.29 26.09 -24.79
N VAL A 56 4.97 25.18 -25.71
CA VAL A 56 5.58 23.83 -25.77
C VAL A 56 7.10 23.92 -25.93
N SER A 57 7.58 24.82 -26.81
CA SER A 57 9.03 24.95 -27.04
C SER A 57 9.78 25.44 -25.79
N LEU A 58 9.18 26.39 -25.05
CA LEU A 58 9.75 26.90 -23.80
C LEU A 58 9.76 25.83 -22.71
N ALA A 59 8.63 25.17 -22.49
CA ALA A 59 8.50 24.12 -21.48
C ALA A 59 9.43 22.93 -21.75
N LEU A 60 9.52 22.47 -23.00
CA LEU A 60 10.49 21.42 -23.37
C LEU A 60 11.93 21.82 -23.15
N ALA A 61 12.31 23.08 -23.48
CA ALA A 61 13.66 23.55 -23.24
C ALA A 61 14.01 23.58 -21.73
N ASN A 62 13.03 23.89 -20.88
CA ASN A 62 13.21 23.84 -19.43
C ASN A 62 13.36 22.40 -18.94
N LEU A 63 12.47 21.48 -19.37
CA LEU A 63 12.54 20.06 -19.03
C LEU A 63 13.86 19.41 -19.51
N GLU A 64 14.33 19.77 -20.70
CA GLU A 64 15.61 19.29 -21.24
C GLU A 64 16.80 19.83 -20.41
N ARG A 65 16.79 21.13 -20.05
CA ARG A 65 17.81 21.75 -19.18
C ARG A 65 17.81 21.14 -17.79
N ALA A 66 16.63 20.81 -17.26
CA ALA A 66 16.49 20.09 -15.98
C ALA A 66 16.90 18.61 -16.07
N GLY A 67 17.19 18.09 -17.27
CA GLY A 67 17.59 16.71 -17.47
C GLY A 67 16.45 15.70 -17.34
N LEU A 68 15.19 16.12 -17.41
CA LEU A 68 14.01 15.25 -17.26
C LEU A 68 13.55 14.65 -18.59
N VAL A 69 13.89 15.30 -19.70
CA VAL A 69 13.63 14.80 -21.06
C VAL A 69 14.91 14.84 -21.89
N ARG A 70 14.96 14.00 -22.90
CA ARG A 70 16.06 13.96 -23.88
C ARG A 70 15.51 13.75 -25.30
N LEU A 71 16.37 13.98 -26.30
CA LEU A 71 16.07 13.63 -27.67
C LEU A 71 16.12 12.10 -27.84
N ALA A 72 15.02 11.51 -28.32
CA ALA A 72 14.90 10.08 -28.64
C ALA A 72 15.30 9.78 -30.10
N GLY A 73 15.40 10.80 -30.95
CA GLY A 73 15.70 10.65 -32.36
C GLY A 73 14.89 11.60 -33.27
N GLN A 74 14.76 11.20 -34.51
CA GLN A 74 13.98 11.96 -35.51
C GLN A 74 12.98 11.07 -36.21
N ARG A 75 11.78 11.58 -36.42
CA ARG A 75 10.78 10.93 -37.27
C ARG A 75 11.11 11.25 -38.73
N THR A 76 11.47 10.21 -39.50
CA THR A 76 11.70 10.24 -40.94
C THR A 76 10.51 9.59 -41.66
N GLY A 77 10.27 9.93 -42.92
CA GLY A 77 9.30 9.23 -43.78
C GLY A 77 8.01 9.97 -44.09
N VAL A 78 7.83 11.22 -43.66
CA VAL A 78 6.75 12.10 -44.09
C VAL A 78 7.36 13.22 -44.92
N PRO A 79 6.82 13.61 -46.12
CA PRO A 79 7.29 14.76 -46.86
C PRO A 79 7.27 16.02 -46.00
N GLY A 80 8.42 16.64 -45.75
CA GLY A 80 8.57 17.82 -44.90
C GLY A 80 9.80 17.75 -44.02
N ARG A 81 9.96 18.72 -43.10
CA ARG A 81 11.09 18.81 -42.16
C ARG A 81 11.04 17.67 -41.15
N SER A 82 12.13 16.92 -40.99
CA SER A 82 12.21 15.88 -39.98
C SER A 82 11.90 16.43 -38.57
N ALA A 83 11.03 15.73 -37.83
CA ALA A 83 10.60 16.16 -36.49
C ALA A 83 11.48 15.49 -35.43
N LEU A 84 12.09 16.30 -34.57
CA LEU A 84 12.79 15.82 -33.36
C LEU A 84 11.78 15.24 -32.38
N LEU A 85 12.07 14.06 -31.87
CA LEU A 85 11.27 13.35 -30.87
C LEU A 85 11.90 13.49 -29.49
N TYR A 86 11.06 13.70 -28.48
CA TYR A 86 11.44 13.84 -27.09
C TYR A 86 10.84 12.68 -26.27
N GLU A 87 11.66 12.09 -25.39
CA GLU A 87 11.26 11.08 -24.42
C GLU A 87 11.67 11.51 -23.01
N VAL A 88 11.10 10.91 -21.98
CA VAL A 88 11.58 11.07 -20.61
C VAL A 88 13.00 10.50 -20.50
N ARG A 89 13.78 11.04 -19.57
CA ARG A 89 15.08 10.49 -19.18
C ARG A 89 14.90 9.64 -17.93
N PRO A 90 14.82 8.30 -18.05
CA PRO A 90 14.56 7.44 -16.90
C PRO A 90 15.64 7.53 -15.83
N GLU A 91 16.88 7.76 -16.26
CA GLU A 91 18.06 7.85 -15.39
C GLU A 91 18.20 9.22 -14.70
N ALA A 92 17.22 10.12 -14.82
CA ALA A 92 17.20 11.38 -14.08
C ALA A 92 17.09 11.18 -12.56
N GLY A 93 16.71 9.98 -12.13
CA GLY A 93 16.71 9.54 -10.75
C GLY A 93 16.27 8.10 -10.63
N PHE A 94 16.39 7.59 -9.41
CA PHE A 94 15.98 6.23 -9.09
C PHE A 94 15.05 6.23 -7.87
N VAL A 95 14.26 5.17 -7.75
CA VAL A 95 13.40 4.93 -6.60
C VAL A 95 13.76 3.58 -5.98
N LEU A 96 13.71 3.53 -4.65
CA LEU A 96 13.94 2.34 -3.86
C LEU A 96 12.62 1.94 -3.21
N GLY A 97 12.12 0.76 -3.54
CA GLY A 97 10.97 0.12 -2.89
C GLY A 97 11.45 -0.95 -1.93
N LEU A 98 11.00 -0.91 -0.68
CA LEU A 98 11.36 -1.88 0.36
C LEU A 98 10.10 -2.44 1.01
N ASP A 99 10.11 -3.71 1.36
CA ASP A 99 9.05 -4.42 2.09
C ASP A 99 9.64 -5.01 3.38
N ILE A 100 9.04 -4.67 4.51
CA ILE A 100 9.41 -5.16 5.82
C ILE A 100 8.45 -6.26 6.26
N GLY A 101 8.72 -7.47 5.81
CA GLY A 101 7.99 -8.64 6.26
C GLY A 101 8.49 -9.21 7.58
N LEU A 102 7.70 -10.10 8.19
CA LEU A 102 8.07 -10.79 9.42
C LEU A 102 9.29 -11.71 9.22
N ARG A 103 9.34 -12.44 8.11
CA ARG A 103 10.37 -13.43 7.78
C ARG A 103 11.35 -12.97 6.72
N TYR A 104 10.96 -12.07 5.84
CA TYR A 104 11.76 -11.60 4.72
C TYR A 104 11.75 -10.09 4.65
N LEU A 105 12.89 -9.51 4.33
CA LEU A 105 13.02 -8.18 3.78
C LEU A 105 13.13 -8.32 2.27
N ARG A 106 12.36 -7.55 1.52
CA ARG A 106 12.43 -7.51 0.07
C ARG A 106 12.68 -6.08 -0.38
N GLY A 107 13.33 -5.94 -1.50
CA GLY A 107 13.55 -4.62 -2.06
C GLY A 107 13.86 -4.67 -3.55
N ALA A 108 13.65 -3.53 -4.18
CA ALA A 108 14.08 -3.31 -5.55
C ALA A 108 14.37 -1.83 -5.80
N VAL A 109 15.28 -1.60 -6.74
CA VAL A 109 15.59 -0.28 -7.30
C VAL A 109 15.02 -0.24 -8.70
N ALA A 110 14.31 0.83 -9.03
CA ALA A 110 13.83 1.10 -10.38
C ALA A 110 14.21 2.52 -10.82
N ASP A 111 14.33 2.72 -12.14
CA ASP A 111 14.43 4.05 -12.72
C ASP A 111 13.04 4.73 -12.78
N LEU A 112 13.01 6.00 -13.19
CA LEU A 112 11.78 6.78 -13.24
C LEU A 112 10.78 6.35 -14.33
N ALA A 113 11.16 5.42 -15.22
CA ALA A 113 10.23 4.75 -16.13
C ALA A 113 9.63 3.46 -15.53
N GLY A 114 10.02 3.11 -14.30
CA GLY A 114 9.56 1.90 -13.63
C GLY A 114 10.33 0.64 -14.02
N VAL A 115 11.44 0.77 -14.77
CA VAL A 115 12.27 -0.39 -15.12
C VAL A 115 13.10 -0.79 -13.90
N VAL A 116 12.86 -1.99 -13.39
CA VAL A 116 13.59 -2.54 -12.26
C VAL A 116 15.04 -2.83 -12.67
N ARG A 117 16.01 -2.26 -11.95
CA ARG A 117 17.44 -2.38 -12.17
C ARG A 117 18.09 -3.43 -11.28
N ALA A 118 17.57 -3.60 -10.06
CA ALA A 118 18.00 -4.65 -9.13
C ALA A 118 16.81 -5.05 -8.25
N ARG A 119 16.77 -6.33 -7.84
CA ARG A 119 15.76 -6.87 -6.92
C ARG A 119 16.38 -7.95 -6.06
N GLU A 120 16.06 -7.94 -4.76
CA GLU A 120 16.57 -8.93 -3.82
C GLU A 120 15.55 -9.22 -2.71
N SER A 121 15.60 -10.46 -2.20
CA SER A 121 14.87 -10.89 -1.01
C SER A 121 15.85 -11.56 -0.04
N ARG A 122 15.81 -11.16 1.22
CA ARG A 122 16.66 -11.70 2.29
C ARG A 122 15.82 -12.20 3.45
N GLU A 123 16.20 -13.33 4.03
CA GLU A 123 15.58 -13.80 5.27
C GLU A 123 16.06 -12.93 6.44
N VAL A 124 15.10 -12.52 7.28
CA VAL A 124 15.37 -11.71 8.48
C VAL A 124 16.10 -12.55 9.52
N ARG A 125 17.20 -12.02 10.03
CA ARG A 125 17.99 -12.61 11.13
C ARG A 125 17.91 -11.78 12.40
N ALA A 126 17.63 -10.48 12.26
CA ALA A 126 17.57 -9.56 13.37
C ALA A 126 16.37 -9.84 14.29
N THR A 127 16.62 -9.82 15.59
CA THR A 127 15.60 -9.97 16.64
C THR A 127 15.21 -8.64 17.28
N SER A 128 15.88 -7.53 16.90
CA SER A 128 15.62 -6.19 17.41
C SER A 128 15.24 -5.22 16.29
N VAL A 129 14.53 -4.16 16.65
CA VAL A 129 14.16 -3.06 15.74
C VAL A 129 15.40 -2.45 15.06
N ARG A 130 16.42 -2.10 15.84
CA ARG A 130 17.68 -1.54 15.30
C ARG A 130 18.38 -2.51 14.35
N GLY A 131 18.42 -3.79 14.68
CA GLY A 131 18.99 -4.81 13.82
C GLY A 131 18.24 -4.93 12.49
N ARG A 132 16.90 -4.90 12.53
CA ARG A 132 16.06 -4.97 11.35
C ARG A 132 16.24 -3.74 10.43
N VAL A 133 16.32 -2.54 11.02
CA VAL A 133 16.66 -1.32 10.25
C VAL A 133 18.06 -1.46 9.62
N SER A 134 19.05 -1.99 10.36
CA SER A 134 20.40 -2.23 9.81
C SER A 134 20.39 -3.22 8.65
N GLU A 135 19.64 -4.33 8.75
CA GLU A 135 19.48 -5.29 7.62
C GLU A 135 18.79 -4.64 6.40
N LEU A 136 17.83 -3.75 6.64
CA LEU A 136 17.15 -3.02 5.57
C LEU A 136 18.10 -2.05 4.85
N VAL A 137 18.97 -1.36 5.59
CA VAL A 137 20.02 -0.49 5.03
C VAL A 137 21.00 -1.31 4.19
N GLN A 138 21.46 -2.45 4.69
CA GLN A 138 22.35 -3.34 3.95
C GLN A 138 21.71 -3.89 2.67
N LEU A 139 20.40 -4.15 2.69
CA LEU A 139 19.66 -4.54 1.50
C LEU A 139 19.64 -3.38 0.49
N ALA A 140 19.36 -2.16 0.93
CA ALA A 140 19.31 -0.96 0.08
C ALA A 140 20.67 -0.65 -0.56
N GLU A 141 21.77 -0.75 0.20
CA GLU A 141 23.15 -0.59 -0.28
C GLU A 141 23.49 -1.65 -1.33
N GLY A 142 23.20 -2.92 -1.06
CA GLY A 142 23.43 -4.01 -2.00
C GLY A 142 22.63 -3.87 -3.30
N LEU A 143 21.38 -3.39 -3.21
CA LEU A 143 20.56 -3.11 -4.40
C LEU A 143 21.14 -1.96 -5.24
N SER A 144 21.63 -0.89 -4.60
CA SER A 144 22.27 0.22 -5.30
C SER A 144 23.56 -0.22 -6.01
N GLU A 145 24.37 -1.06 -5.37
CA GLU A 145 25.57 -1.64 -5.93
C GLU A 145 25.25 -2.56 -7.14
N GLN A 146 24.26 -3.46 -6.99
CA GLN A 146 23.81 -4.33 -8.08
C GLN A 146 23.26 -3.53 -9.27
N ALA A 147 22.58 -2.42 -9.01
CA ALA A 147 22.05 -1.54 -10.04
C ALA A 147 23.15 -0.66 -10.68
N GLY A 148 24.35 -0.62 -10.13
CA GLY A 148 25.45 0.23 -10.59
C GLY A 148 25.20 1.72 -10.41
N ILE A 149 24.43 2.12 -9.37
CA ILE A 149 24.06 3.50 -9.09
C ILE A 149 24.65 3.99 -7.76
N SER A 150 24.87 5.30 -7.67
CA SER A 150 25.16 5.92 -6.39
C SER A 150 23.91 5.95 -5.52
N PRO A 151 23.97 5.67 -4.21
CA PRO A 151 22.85 5.87 -3.30
C PRO A 151 22.26 7.28 -3.35
N ALA A 152 23.07 8.30 -3.63
CA ALA A 152 22.61 9.68 -3.81
C ALA A 152 21.74 9.90 -5.06
N ALA A 153 21.73 8.96 -6.01
CA ALA A 153 20.83 9.00 -7.18
C ALA A 153 19.42 8.49 -6.87
N VAL A 154 19.20 7.88 -5.70
CA VAL A 154 17.88 7.50 -5.21
C VAL A 154 17.18 8.74 -4.68
N ILE A 155 16.12 9.17 -5.37
CA ILE A 155 15.35 10.38 -5.03
C ILE A 155 14.28 10.08 -3.99
N GLN A 156 13.66 8.91 -4.09
CA GLN A 156 12.60 8.46 -3.19
C GLN A 156 12.87 7.04 -2.71
N THR A 157 12.67 6.83 -1.41
CA THR A 157 12.62 5.51 -0.79
C THR A 157 11.23 5.31 -0.21
N VAL A 158 10.50 4.30 -0.68
CA VAL A 158 9.19 3.93 -0.12
C VAL A 158 9.32 2.60 0.60
N VAL A 159 8.93 2.60 1.86
CA VAL A 159 8.99 1.42 2.74
C VAL A 159 7.58 0.94 3.00
N GLY A 160 7.23 -0.23 2.48
CA GLY A 160 6.05 -0.99 2.86
C GLY A 160 6.27 -1.61 4.24
N SER A 161 5.45 -1.23 5.18
CA SER A 161 5.59 -1.56 6.59
C SER A 161 4.33 -2.23 7.12
N PRO A 162 4.45 -3.27 7.96
CA PRO A 162 3.33 -3.71 8.75
C PRO A 162 2.81 -2.59 9.64
N GLY A 163 1.49 -2.47 9.74
CA GLY A 163 0.82 -1.45 10.54
C GLY A 163 0.62 -0.13 9.79
N VAL A 164 0.09 0.84 10.51
CA VAL A 164 -0.38 2.12 10.00
C VAL A 164 0.58 3.23 10.38
N TYR A 165 1.04 4.01 9.43
CA TYR A 165 1.75 5.25 9.71
C TYR A 165 0.76 6.42 9.86
N ASP A 166 0.53 6.85 11.11
CA ASP A 166 -0.25 8.06 11.42
C ASP A 166 0.62 9.30 11.17
N ARG A 167 0.36 9.97 10.05
CA ARG A 167 1.11 11.17 9.64
C ARG A 167 0.90 12.37 10.58
N GLN A 168 -0.24 12.43 11.27
CA GLN A 168 -0.55 13.55 12.18
C GLN A 168 0.20 13.41 13.50
N ARG A 169 0.33 12.19 13.99
CA ARG A 169 1.01 11.88 15.26
C ARG A 169 2.46 11.50 15.08
N ASP A 170 2.86 11.23 13.85
CA ASP A 170 4.21 10.80 13.49
C ASP A 170 4.63 9.50 14.20
N VAL A 171 3.77 8.50 14.14
CA VAL A 171 4.00 7.18 14.75
C VAL A 171 3.56 6.06 13.81
N ILE A 172 4.22 4.90 13.94
CA ILE A 172 3.74 3.65 13.35
C ILE A 172 2.92 2.94 14.43
N ALA A 173 1.71 2.54 14.12
CA ALA A 173 0.79 1.88 15.05
C ALA A 173 0.22 0.60 14.43
N LEU A 174 -0.53 -0.19 15.20
CA LEU A 174 -1.22 -1.41 14.74
C LEU A 174 -0.30 -2.43 14.05
N THR A 175 0.93 -2.53 14.51
CA THR A 175 1.99 -3.35 13.88
C THR A 175 1.84 -4.86 14.08
N GLY A 176 0.71 -5.30 14.61
CA GLY A 176 0.17 -6.65 14.84
C GLY A 176 1.11 -7.83 15.01
N GLY A 177 2.06 -8.00 14.11
CA GLY A 177 2.97 -9.14 14.05
C GLY A 177 4.45 -8.80 14.21
N LEU A 178 4.84 -7.50 14.35
CA LEU A 178 6.23 -7.09 14.40
C LEU A 178 6.60 -6.44 15.75
N PRO A 179 7.14 -7.20 16.72
CA PRO A 179 7.39 -6.72 18.07
C PRO A 179 8.29 -5.48 18.11
N GLY A 180 7.83 -4.42 18.78
CA GLY A 180 8.55 -3.17 18.98
C GLY A 180 8.63 -2.25 17.75
N TRP A 181 8.00 -2.61 16.64
CA TRP A 181 7.96 -1.78 15.44
C TRP A 181 7.09 -0.52 15.61
N ASP A 182 6.19 -0.53 16.57
CA ASP A 182 5.38 0.59 17.05
C ASP A 182 6.14 1.60 17.92
N ARG A 183 7.41 1.33 18.23
CA ARG A 183 8.25 2.21 19.05
C ARG A 183 8.90 3.30 18.21
N PRO A 184 9.17 4.50 18.81
CA PRO A 184 9.80 5.61 18.10
C PRO A 184 11.14 5.28 17.43
N GLU A 185 11.86 4.27 17.96
CA GLU A 185 13.16 3.85 17.43
C GLU A 185 13.07 3.32 15.99
N ALA A 186 11.94 2.69 15.61
CA ALA A 186 11.74 2.19 14.25
C ALA A 186 11.70 3.36 13.26
N LEU A 187 10.82 4.32 13.50
CA LEU A 187 10.66 5.50 12.65
C LEU A 187 11.93 6.37 12.62
N THR A 188 12.52 6.60 13.78
CA THR A 188 13.77 7.36 13.89
C THR A 188 14.91 6.69 13.12
N GLY A 189 15.04 5.36 13.23
CA GLY A 189 16.06 4.59 12.51
C GLY A 189 15.86 4.65 10.99
N LEU A 190 14.62 4.52 10.50
CA LEU A 190 14.31 4.64 9.08
C LEU A 190 14.63 6.04 8.53
N ARG A 191 14.28 7.10 9.27
CA ARG A 191 14.59 8.48 8.88
C ARG A 191 16.07 8.77 8.85
N GLN A 192 16.81 8.30 9.83
CA GLN A 192 18.27 8.43 9.84
C GLN A 192 18.94 7.71 8.66
N ALA A 193 18.37 6.57 8.27
CA ALA A 193 18.91 5.76 7.18
C ALA A 193 18.59 6.34 5.78
N PHE A 194 17.35 6.80 5.56
CA PHE A 194 16.86 7.14 4.21
C PHE A 194 16.58 8.64 4.00
N GLY A 195 16.67 9.46 5.04
CA GLY A 195 16.58 10.92 4.95
C GLY A 195 15.21 11.44 4.55
N GLU A 196 15.19 12.62 3.90
CA GLU A 196 13.97 13.35 3.54
C GLU A 196 13.16 12.67 2.42
N GLY A 197 13.80 11.85 1.58
CA GLY A 197 13.15 11.08 0.52
C GLY A 197 12.40 9.84 1.02
N LEU A 198 12.27 9.63 2.35
CA LEU A 198 11.56 8.49 2.92
C LEU A 198 10.05 8.71 2.94
N THR A 199 9.33 7.72 2.41
CA THR A 199 7.88 7.56 2.59
C THR A 199 7.63 6.20 3.23
N ILE A 200 6.77 6.15 4.26
CA ILE A 200 6.31 4.92 4.88
C ILE A 200 4.86 4.69 4.43
N GLU A 201 4.59 3.50 3.92
CA GLU A 201 3.27 3.07 3.49
C GLU A 201 2.89 1.77 4.20
N ASN A 202 1.60 1.55 4.45
CA ASN A 202 1.13 0.25 4.88
C ASN A 202 1.39 -0.80 3.77
N ASP A 203 1.76 -2.01 4.13
CA ASP A 203 2.10 -3.08 3.18
C ASP A 203 0.92 -3.48 2.28
N VAL A 204 -0.31 -3.50 2.82
CA VAL A 204 -1.52 -3.82 2.05
C VAL A 204 -1.93 -2.64 1.15
N ASP A 205 -1.73 -1.41 1.60
CA ASP A 205 -1.91 -0.20 0.79
C ASP A 205 -0.91 -0.16 -0.37
N ALA A 206 0.35 -0.51 -0.11
CA ALA A 206 1.35 -0.65 -1.16
C ALA A 206 0.95 -1.73 -2.19
N ALA A 207 0.41 -2.87 -1.73
CA ALA A 207 -0.10 -3.91 -2.63
C ALA A 207 -1.27 -3.41 -3.50
N ALA A 208 -2.18 -2.60 -2.94
CA ALA A 208 -3.24 -1.96 -3.71
C ALA A 208 -2.68 -0.99 -4.77
N LEU A 209 -1.61 -0.25 -4.46
CA LEU A 209 -0.92 0.59 -5.43
C LEU A 209 -0.26 -0.22 -6.55
N ALA A 210 0.27 -1.40 -6.25
CA ALA A 210 0.78 -2.32 -7.27
C ALA A 210 -0.33 -2.79 -8.22
N GLU A 211 -1.47 -3.21 -7.68
CA GLU A 211 -2.64 -3.59 -8.48
C GLU A 211 -3.14 -2.44 -9.37
N ARG A 212 -3.12 -1.24 -8.85
CA ARG A 212 -3.45 -0.02 -9.61
C ARG A 212 -2.47 0.24 -10.75
N ALA A 213 -1.19 0.00 -10.55
CA ALA A 213 -0.15 0.31 -11.54
C ALA A 213 0.05 -0.83 -12.56
N LEU A 214 0.00 -2.08 -12.12
CA LEU A 214 0.48 -3.24 -12.87
C LEU A 214 -0.56 -4.37 -13.00
N GLY A 215 -1.53 -4.43 -12.08
CA GLY A 215 -2.47 -5.52 -11.94
C GLY A 215 -3.88 -5.22 -12.47
N HIS A 216 -4.86 -5.87 -11.87
CA HIS A 216 -6.27 -5.79 -12.24
C HIS A 216 -6.92 -4.42 -11.94
N GLY A 217 -6.33 -3.62 -11.05
CA GLY A 217 -6.81 -2.29 -10.69
C GLY A 217 -6.51 -1.18 -11.72
N ARG A 218 -5.80 -1.48 -12.82
CA ARG A 218 -5.38 -0.48 -13.82
C ARG A 218 -6.53 0.28 -14.46
N ASP A 219 -7.61 -0.42 -14.75
CA ASP A 219 -8.77 0.11 -15.47
C ASP A 219 -9.96 0.37 -14.52
N ALA A 220 -9.78 0.18 -13.20
CA ALA A 220 -10.81 0.38 -12.19
C ALA A 220 -10.59 1.71 -11.44
N ASP A 221 -11.57 2.61 -11.50
CA ASP A 221 -11.52 3.86 -10.73
C ASP A 221 -11.62 3.63 -9.22
N SER A 222 -12.41 2.62 -8.81
CA SER A 222 -12.60 2.27 -7.41
C SER A 222 -12.57 0.77 -7.23
N PHE A 223 -11.64 0.29 -6.42
CA PHE A 223 -11.49 -1.12 -6.10
C PHE A 223 -10.92 -1.31 -4.69
N ALA A 224 -11.06 -2.52 -4.16
CA ALA A 224 -10.43 -2.95 -2.94
C ALA A 224 -9.47 -4.12 -3.19
N PHE A 225 -8.24 -4.01 -2.71
CA PHE A 225 -7.31 -5.13 -2.62
C PHE A 225 -7.44 -5.75 -1.22
N VAL A 226 -7.77 -7.01 -1.13
CA VAL A 226 -7.97 -7.74 0.13
C VAL A 226 -6.86 -8.77 0.29
N HIS A 227 -5.98 -8.53 1.24
CA HIS A 227 -4.94 -9.48 1.63
C HIS A 227 -5.49 -10.48 2.64
N VAL A 228 -5.41 -11.77 2.32
CA VAL A 228 -5.71 -12.87 3.25
C VAL A 228 -4.50 -13.79 3.31
N GLY A 229 -3.85 -13.84 4.48
CA GLY A 229 -2.60 -14.59 4.67
C GLY A 229 -2.32 -14.87 6.14
N THR A 230 -1.13 -14.53 6.64
CA THR A 230 -0.80 -14.55 8.07
C THR A 230 -1.60 -13.54 8.86
N GLY A 231 -1.97 -12.44 8.22
CA GLY A 231 -2.92 -11.43 8.68
C GLY A 231 -4.01 -11.21 7.62
N ILE A 232 -4.94 -10.31 7.94
CA ILE A 232 -5.98 -9.86 7.03
C ILE A 232 -5.98 -8.33 6.98
N GLY A 233 -6.01 -7.75 5.78
CA GLY A 233 -6.03 -6.31 5.57
C GLY A 233 -6.65 -5.95 4.23
N MET A 234 -6.92 -4.66 4.02
CA MET A 234 -7.50 -4.16 2.79
C MET A 234 -6.85 -2.81 2.42
N GLY A 235 -6.47 -2.65 1.17
CA GLY A 235 -6.12 -1.36 0.58
C GLY A 235 -7.26 -0.87 -0.30
N LEU A 236 -7.68 0.38 -0.12
CA LEU A 236 -8.80 0.99 -0.84
C LEU A 236 -8.30 1.99 -1.87
N VAL A 237 -8.71 1.85 -3.12
CA VAL A 237 -8.51 2.85 -4.18
C VAL A 237 -9.87 3.42 -4.57
N LEU A 238 -10.05 4.74 -4.43
CA LEU A 238 -11.28 5.45 -4.71
C LEU A 238 -11.01 6.62 -5.66
N GLY A 239 -11.73 6.70 -6.76
CA GLY A 239 -11.50 7.73 -7.78
C GLY A 239 -10.06 7.72 -8.32
N GLY A 240 -9.49 6.53 -8.50
CA GLY A 240 -8.12 6.33 -8.96
C GLY A 240 -7.02 6.69 -7.95
N ARG A 241 -7.34 6.90 -6.68
CA ARG A 241 -6.37 7.27 -5.63
C ARG A 241 -6.48 6.37 -4.42
N LEU A 242 -5.35 6.03 -3.83
CA LEU A 242 -5.33 5.30 -2.57
C LEU A 242 -6.00 6.11 -1.45
N HIS A 243 -6.96 5.49 -0.77
CA HIS A 243 -7.73 6.10 0.31
C HIS A 243 -7.21 5.61 1.67
N ARG A 244 -6.38 6.41 2.31
CA ARG A 244 -5.77 6.08 3.61
C ARG A 244 -6.63 6.48 4.81
N GLY A 245 -7.61 7.35 4.61
CA GLY A 245 -8.34 7.99 5.71
C GLY A 245 -7.51 9.07 6.43
N VAL A 246 -8.10 9.68 7.45
CA VAL A 246 -7.48 10.80 8.19
C VAL A 246 -6.30 10.33 9.05
N HIS A 247 -6.43 9.14 9.64
CA HIS A 247 -5.42 8.54 10.54
C HIS A 247 -4.65 7.38 9.90
N GLY A 248 -4.84 7.14 8.59
CA GLY A 248 -4.22 6.02 7.89
C GLY A 248 -4.90 4.66 8.13
N VAL A 249 -6.05 4.60 8.82
CA VAL A 249 -6.71 3.34 9.22
C VAL A 249 -7.82 2.89 8.26
N ALA A 250 -8.01 3.59 7.14
CA ALA A 250 -8.97 3.11 6.14
C ALA A 250 -8.48 1.76 5.57
N GLY A 251 -9.37 0.77 5.54
CA GLY A 251 -8.98 -0.58 5.10
C GLY A 251 -8.55 -1.53 6.22
N GLU A 252 -8.44 -1.08 7.46
CA GLU A 252 -8.11 -1.93 8.62
C GLU A 252 -9.28 -2.87 8.99
N ILE A 253 -9.68 -3.72 8.04
CA ILE A 253 -10.79 -4.67 8.19
C ILE A 253 -10.55 -5.74 9.25
N ALA A 254 -9.29 -5.96 9.66
CA ALA A 254 -8.94 -6.84 10.78
C ALA A 254 -9.76 -6.52 12.03
N PHE A 255 -10.08 -5.24 12.25
CA PHE A 255 -10.82 -4.74 13.41
C PHE A 255 -12.35 -4.75 13.25
N LEU A 256 -12.88 -5.19 12.11
CA LEU A 256 -14.32 -5.39 11.98
C LEU A 256 -14.80 -6.42 13.04
N PRO A 257 -15.91 -6.16 13.75
CA PRO A 257 -16.43 -7.02 14.82
C PRO A 257 -17.11 -8.27 14.25
N LEU A 258 -16.41 -8.99 13.38
CA LEU A 258 -16.83 -10.22 12.74
C LEU A 258 -16.05 -11.40 13.34
N GLY A 259 -16.68 -12.55 13.43
CA GLY A 259 -16.12 -13.73 14.10
C GLY A 259 -16.62 -13.86 15.54
N ALA A 260 -15.79 -14.33 16.47
CA ALA A 260 -16.17 -14.50 17.84
C ALA A 260 -16.48 -13.16 18.52
N ALA A 261 -17.64 -13.04 19.16
CA ALA A 261 -18.04 -11.82 19.86
C ALA A 261 -17.01 -11.45 20.94
N PRO A 262 -16.53 -10.19 20.98
CA PRO A 262 -15.65 -9.75 22.05
C PRO A 262 -16.43 -9.72 23.37
N ALA A 263 -15.87 -10.31 24.43
CA ALA A 263 -16.36 -10.07 25.77
C ALA A 263 -16.13 -8.59 26.09
N ALA A 264 -17.21 -7.86 26.36
CA ALA A 264 -17.31 -6.47 26.82
C ALA A 264 -16.22 -5.50 26.34
N SER A 265 -16.63 -4.63 25.44
CA SER A 265 -15.83 -3.57 24.80
C SER A 265 -15.26 -2.57 25.81
N THR A 266 -13.95 -2.58 26.00
CA THR A 266 -13.22 -1.38 26.38
C THR A 266 -12.78 -0.69 25.07
N PRO A 267 -12.98 0.62 24.88
CA PRO A 267 -12.57 1.32 23.66
C PRO A 267 -11.08 1.11 23.40
N LEU A 268 -10.72 0.89 22.13
CA LEU A 268 -9.34 0.86 21.66
C LEU A 268 -8.72 2.22 22.01
N ALA A 269 -7.88 2.25 23.03
CA ALA A 269 -7.14 3.45 23.38
C ALA A 269 -6.04 3.66 22.33
N MET A 270 -6.36 4.42 21.31
CA MET A 270 -5.34 5.19 20.59
C MET A 270 -4.67 6.06 21.65
N ALA A 271 -3.39 5.87 21.90
CA ALA A 271 -2.65 6.55 22.96
C ALA A 271 -3.01 8.04 23.00
N ALA A 272 -3.63 8.47 24.10
CA ALA A 272 -3.89 9.88 24.33
C ALA A 272 -2.54 10.60 24.54
N PRO A 273 -2.42 11.86 24.13
CA PRO A 273 -1.23 12.63 24.47
C PRO A 273 -1.10 12.73 25.98
N ASP A 274 0.14 12.60 26.47
CA ASP A 274 0.51 12.58 27.88
C ASP A 274 -0.19 13.66 28.70
N GLY A 275 -0.88 13.25 29.75
CA GLY A 275 -1.35 14.14 30.80
C GLY A 275 -2.74 13.86 31.34
N ALA A 276 -3.00 12.70 31.94
CA ALA A 276 -3.90 12.52 33.08
C ALA A 276 -3.89 11.06 33.57
N SER A 277 -3.01 10.76 34.50
CA SER A 277 -3.02 9.52 35.27
C SER A 277 -4.01 9.65 36.42
N THR A 278 -5.15 8.97 36.34
CA THR A 278 -5.95 8.61 37.53
C THR A 278 -6.48 7.19 37.34
N VAL A 279 -5.66 6.22 37.71
CA VAL A 279 -6.12 4.85 37.90
C VAL A 279 -6.47 4.66 39.37
N GLY A 280 -7.76 4.56 39.65
CA GLY A 280 -8.26 4.08 40.93
C GLY A 280 -8.18 2.54 41.00
N PRO A 281 -8.03 1.93 42.19
CA PRO A 281 -7.84 0.48 42.32
C PRO A 281 -9.13 -0.28 41.99
N ALA A 282 -8.96 -1.40 41.25
CA ALA A 282 -10.04 -2.33 40.94
C ALA A 282 -10.48 -3.13 42.18
N PRO A 283 -11.78 -3.44 42.33
CA PRO A 283 -12.24 -4.29 43.43
C PRO A 283 -11.90 -5.77 43.23
N ASP A 284 -11.41 -6.37 44.28
CA ASP A 284 -11.09 -7.77 44.45
C ASP A 284 -12.36 -8.66 44.27
N GLY A 285 -12.37 -9.47 43.21
CA GLY A 285 -13.48 -10.36 42.86
C GLY A 285 -13.07 -11.82 42.90
N THR A 286 -13.44 -12.50 43.95
CA THR A 286 -13.34 -13.92 44.26
C THR A 286 -13.48 -14.87 43.08
N ARG A 287 -12.43 -15.68 42.84
CA ARG A 287 -12.41 -16.84 41.96
C ARG A 287 -13.26 -17.97 42.57
N THR A 288 -14.39 -18.28 41.92
CA THR A 288 -15.07 -19.57 42.10
C THR A 288 -14.58 -20.54 41.04
N GLY A 289 -14.03 -21.67 41.50
CA GLY A 289 -13.50 -22.73 40.66
C GLY A 289 -14.59 -23.43 39.84
N GLY A 290 -14.33 -23.54 38.54
CA GLY A 290 -15.06 -24.37 37.59
C GLY A 290 -14.06 -25.08 36.69
N ALA A 291 -14.23 -26.38 36.55
CA ALA A 291 -13.37 -27.43 36.01
C ALA A 291 -12.57 -27.05 34.74
N ALA A 292 -11.29 -27.43 34.80
CA ALA A 292 -10.36 -27.39 33.67
C ALA A 292 -10.74 -28.44 32.60
N SER A 293 -11.25 -27.98 31.46
CA SER A 293 -11.19 -28.62 30.13
C SER A 293 -11.83 -27.69 29.14
N ASP A 294 -11.08 -26.77 28.52
CA ASP A 294 -11.34 -26.05 27.27
C ASP A 294 -10.44 -24.81 27.08
N GLY A 295 -9.25 -24.81 27.66
CA GLY A 295 -8.38 -23.62 27.66
C GLY A 295 -7.65 -23.31 26.33
N ALA A 296 -7.65 -24.24 25.36
CA ALA A 296 -6.88 -24.10 24.12
C ALA A 296 -7.69 -23.48 22.94
N ASP A 297 -8.99 -23.25 23.12
CA ASP A 297 -9.92 -22.99 22.00
C ASP A 297 -10.55 -21.58 22.02
N ARG A 298 -10.28 -20.77 23.03
CA ARG A 298 -10.78 -19.39 23.10
C ARG A 298 -9.72 -18.43 22.59
N VAL A 299 -10.12 -17.58 21.64
CA VAL A 299 -9.31 -16.41 21.26
C VAL A 299 -9.05 -15.57 22.50
N ASP A 300 -7.77 -15.33 22.82
CA ASP A 300 -7.41 -14.43 23.90
C ASP A 300 -7.99 -13.02 23.62
N PRO A 301 -8.81 -12.48 24.51
CA PRO A 301 -9.39 -11.15 24.33
C PRO A 301 -8.33 -10.05 24.15
N GLU A 302 -7.14 -10.20 24.70
CA GLU A 302 -6.04 -9.27 24.55
C GLU A 302 -5.41 -9.39 23.15
N GLU A 303 -5.25 -10.60 22.65
CA GLU A 303 -4.85 -10.85 21.27
C GLU A 303 -5.84 -10.28 20.25
N ALA A 304 -7.14 -10.50 20.47
CA ALA A 304 -8.20 -9.95 19.62
C ALA A 304 -8.24 -8.42 19.62
N ARG A 305 -7.95 -7.78 20.76
CA ARG A 305 -7.82 -6.32 20.83
C ARG A 305 -6.60 -5.80 20.05
N ARG A 306 -5.50 -6.51 20.08
CA ARG A 306 -4.24 -6.12 19.44
C ARG A 306 -4.25 -6.37 17.94
N ARG A 307 -4.79 -7.50 17.49
CA ARG A 307 -4.79 -7.95 16.08
C ARG A 307 -6.11 -7.72 15.35
N GLY A 308 -7.19 -7.46 16.08
CA GLY A 308 -8.55 -7.39 15.55
C GLY A 308 -9.32 -8.70 15.63
N THR A 309 -10.64 -8.59 15.73
CA THR A 309 -11.53 -9.76 15.87
C THR A 309 -11.60 -10.58 14.58
N LEU A 310 -11.68 -9.92 13.42
CA LEU A 310 -11.71 -10.62 12.14
C LEU A 310 -10.38 -11.33 11.88
N GLU A 311 -9.24 -10.67 12.08
CA GLU A 311 -7.94 -11.30 11.84
C GLU A 311 -7.74 -12.53 12.70
N THR A 312 -8.08 -12.45 13.99
CA THR A 312 -7.98 -13.63 14.87
C THR A 312 -8.91 -14.76 14.46
N ALA A 313 -10.05 -14.47 13.81
CA ALA A 313 -10.98 -15.49 13.33
C ALA A 313 -10.60 -16.06 11.96
N ALA A 314 -10.17 -15.19 11.03
CA ALA A 314 -10.10 -15.44 9.60
C ALA A 314 -8.69 -15.35 8.98
N ALA A 315 -7.62 -15.29 9.77
CA ALA A 315 -6.25 -15.40 9.27
C ALA A 315 -5.69 -16.83 9.48
N ALA A 316 -4.45 -17.07 9.08
CA ALA A 316 -3.83 -18.39 9.12
C ALA A 316 -3.97 -19.11 10.47
N ASP A 317 -3.81 -18.38 11.60
CA ASP A 317 -3.97 -18.94 12.95
C ASP A 317 -5.44 -19.29 13.25
N GLY A 318 -6.40 -18.50 12.76
CA GLY A 318 -7.84 -18.76 12.85
C GLY A 318 -8.22 -20.06 12.15
N ILE A 319 -7.73 -20.24 10.92
CA ILE A 319 -7.90 -21.47 10.12
C ILE A 319 -7.34 -22.69 10.86
N VAL A 320 -6.14 -22.57 11.43
CA VAL A 320 -5.52 -23.68 12.20
C VAL A 320 -6.38 -24.04 13.41
N ARG A 321 -6.88 -23.05 14.15
CA ARG A 321 -7.78 -23.31 15.29
C ARG A 321 -9.09 -23.96 14.83
N ALA A 322 -9.71 -23.47 13.76
CA ALA A 322 -10.93 -24.04 13.20
C ALA A 322 -10.72 -25.49 12.72
N ALA A 323 -9.60 -25.78 12.07
CA ALA A 323 -9.26 -27.13 11.63
C ALA A 323 -9.06 -28.10 12.80
N ARG A 324 -8.43 -27.64 13.89
CA ARG A 324 -8.29 -28.44 15.12
C ARG A 324 -9.66 -28.75 15.74
N ARG A 325 -10.56 -27.77 15.81
CA ARG A 325 -11.96 -27.97 16.29
C ARG A 325 -12.71 -28.96 15.41
N ALA A 326 -12.47 -28.95 14.10
CA ALA A 326 -13.05 -29.90 13.17
C ALA A 326 -12.43 -31.32 13.27
N GLY A 327 -11.50 -31.53 14.22
CA GLY A 327 -10.85 -32.84 14.47
C GLY A 327 -9.72 -33.19 13.50
N MET A 328 -9.12 -32.21 12.83
CA MET A 328 -7.91 -32.42 12.03
C MET A 328 -6.71 -32.59 12.97
N THR A 329 -5.90 -33.63 12.74
CA THR A 329 -4.75 -34.02 13.57
C THR A 329 -3.43 -33.94 12.79
N GLY A 330 -2.29 -34.02 13.46
CA GLY A 330 -0.96 -33.95 12.84
C GLY A 330 -0.47 -32.51 12.64
N PRO A 331 0.49 -32.28 11.73
CA PRO A 331 0.93 -30.91 11.37
C PRO A 331 -0.16 -30.19 10.60
N VAL A 332 -0.82 -29.21 11.25
CA VAL A 332 -1.88 -28.40 10.65
C VAL A 332 -1.38 -26.99 10.42
N SER A 333 -1.47 -26.53 9.19
CA SER A 333 -1.23 -25.16 8.76
C SER A 333 -2.37 -24.72 7.82
N ALA A 334 -2.54 -23.42 7.57
CA ALA A 334 -3.53 -22.97 6.60
C ALA A 334 -3.33 -23.67 5.25
N ARG A 335 -2.08 -23.77 4.77
CA ARG A 335 -1.76 -24.47 3.52
C ARG A 335 -2.27 -25.93 3.52
N THR A 336 -1.95 -26.71 4.56
CA THR A 336 -2.37 -28.14 4.61
C THR A 336 -3.87 -28.29 4.74
N VAL A 337 -4.59 -27.32 5.31
CA VAL A 337 -6.06 -27.31 5.34
C VAL A 337 -6.62 -27.10 3.93
N PHE A 338 -6.10 -26.13 3.17
CA PHE A 338 -6.52 -25.90 1.79
C PHE A 338 -6.21 -27.10 0.87
N GLU A 339 -5.01 -27.70 1.01
CA GLU A 339 -4.63 -28.92 0.28
C GLU A 339 -5.57 -30.09 0.60
N ALA A 340 -5.94 -30.30 1.88
CA ALA A 340 -6.88 -31.32 2.30
C ALA A 340 -8.30 -31.07 1.78
N ALA A 341 -8.76 -29.81 1.80
CA ALA A 341 -10.06 -29.42 1.24
C ALA A 341 -10.11 -29.69 -0.26
N PHE A 342 -9.07 -29.32 -1.00
CA PHE A 342 -8.94 -29.61 -2.43
C PHE A 342 -8.91 -31.11 -2.73
N SER A 343 -8.36 -31.91 -1.81
CA SER A 343 -8.32 -33.37 -1.89
C SER A 343 -9.61 -34.04 -1.43
N GLY A 344 -10.64 -33.28 -1.04
CA GLY A 344 -11.96 -33.76 -0.69
C GLY A 344 -12.19 -34.13 0.78
N ASP A 345 -11.32 -33.70 1.73
CA ASP A 345 -11.59 -33.84 3.17
C ASP A 345 -12.77 -32.93 3.56
N PRO A 346 -13.91 -33.47 4.01
CA PRO A 346 -15.09 -32.67 4.31
C PRO A 346 -14.90 -31.73 5.51
N ARG A 347 -14.01 -32.05 6.45
CA ARG A 347 -13.69 -31.21 7.61
C ARG A 347 -12.91 -29.98 7.15
N ALA A 348 -11.91 -30.19 6.32
CA ALA A 348 -11.12 -29.12 5.74
C ALA A 348 -11.97 -28.23 4.82
N ALA A 349 -12.85 -28.82 4.00
CA ALA A 349 -13.79 -28.07 3.16
C ALA A 349 -14.75 -27.19 3.97
N ALA A 350 -15.25 -27.68 5.12
CA ALA A 350 -16.08 -26.87 6.03
C ALA A 350 -15.30 -25.67 6.61
N VAL A 351 -14.03 -25.86 6.98
CA VAL A 351 -13.15 -24.78 7.47
C VAL A 351 -12.92 -23.72 6.40
N VAL A 352 -12.60 -24.13 5.15
CA VAL A 352 -12.40 -23.20 4.04
C VAL A 352 -13.68 -22.44 3.69
N THR A 353 -14.84 -23.09 3.76
CA THR A 353 -16.15 -22.44 3.55
C THR A 353 -16.43 -21.38 4.61
N GLU A 354 -16.15 -21.66 5.88
CA GLU A 354 -16.33 -20.69 6.96
C GLU A 354 -15.36 -19.51 6.85
N GLU A 355 -14.10 -19.77 6.47
CA GLU A 355 -13.12 -18.73 6.17
C GLU A 355 -13.62 -17.80 5.05
N ALA A 356 -14.06 -18.39 3.94
CA ALA A 356 -14.63 -17.64 2.83
C ALA A 356 -15.83 -16.80 3.23
N ARG A 357 -16.70 -17.33 4.12
CA ARG A 357 -17.86 -16.61 4.65
C ARG A 357 -17.46 -15.41 5.50
N LEU A 358 -16.43 -15.53 6.34
CA LEU A 358 -15.92 -14.42 7.17
C LEU A 358 -15.31 -13.31 6.31
N VAL A 359 -14.47 -13.69 5.33
CA VAL A 359 -13.88 -12.75 4.37
C VAL A 359 -14.97 -12.06 3.54
N ALA A 360 -15.95 -12.81 3.04
CA ALA A 360 -17.08 -12.26 2.30
C ALA A 360 -17.91 -11.29 3.14
N ALA A 361 -18.12 -11.57 4.43
CA ALA A 361 -18.83 -10.67 5.32
C ALA A 361 -18.09 -9.33 5.49
N ALA A 362 -16.77 -9.37 5.61
CA ALA A 362 -15.95 -8.15 5.64
C ALA A 362 -16.03 -7.36 4.33
N ILE A 363 -15.92 -8.05 3.19
CA ILE A 363 -16.07 -7.44 1.86
C ILE A 363 -17.47 -6.85 1.69
N CYS A 364 -18.53 -7.54 2.17
CA CYS A 364 -19.90 -7.04 2.13
C CYS A 364 -20.07 -5.72 2.90
N CYS A 365 -19.41 -5.56 4.07
CA CYS A 365 -19.39 -4.29 4.80
C CYS A 365 -18.78 -3.17 3.93
N VAL A 366 -17.73 -3.46 3.19
CA VAL A 366 -17.08 -2.49 2.30
C VAL A 366 -17.95 -2.18 1.07
N ILE A 367 -18.56 -3.19 0.46
CA ILE A 367 -19.50 -3.00 -0.65
C ILE A 367 -20.62 -2.03 -0.26
N THR A 368 -21.20 -2.19 0.92
CA THR A 368 -22.31 -1.37 1.38
C THR A 368 -21.94 0.08 1.70
N VAL A 369 -20.68 0.39 1.94
CA VAL A 369 -20.20 1.73 2.32
C VAL A 369 -19.49 2.43 1.18
N VAL A 370 -18.74 1.68 0.35
CA VAL A 370 -17.81 2.23 -0.65
C VAL A 370 -18.25 1.94 -2.07
N ASP A 371 -18.98 0.82 -2.30
CA ASP A 371 -19.44 0.35 -3.62
C ASP A 371 -18.31 0.25 -4.67
N PRO A 372 -17.26 -0.56 -4.41
CA PRO A 372 -16.16 -0.72 -5.34
C PRO A 372 -16.60 -1.59 -6.54
N SER A 373 -16.11 -1.30 -7.75
CA SER A 373 -16.40 -2.09 -8.94
C SER A 373 -15.68 -3.44 -9.00
N LEU A 374 -14.55 -3.54 -8.27
CA LEU A 374 -13.65 -4.69 -8.30
C LEU A 374 -13.12 -4.99 -6.90
N ILE A 375 -13.04 -6.28 -6.57
CA ILE A 375 -12.31 -6.82 -5.42
C ILE A 375 -11.14 -7.67 -5.95
N VAL A 376 -9.92 -7.38 -5.50
CA VAL A 376 -8.74 -8.19 -5.82
C VAL A 376 -8.29 -8.95 -4.57
N LEU A 377 -8.34 -10.27 -4.59
CA LEU A 377 -7.89 -11.12 -3.50
C LEU A 377 -6.39 -11.42 -3.64
N GLY A 378 -5.62 -11.07 -2.63
CA GLY A 378 -4.19 -11.33 -2.53
C GLY A 378 -3.82 -12.07 -1.25
N GLY A 379 -2.51 -12.30 -1.06
CA GLY A 379 -1.98 -13.10 0.05
C GLY A 379 -2.09 -14.60 -0.21
N GLY A 380 -1.37 -15.39 0.59
CA GLY A 380 -1.24 -16.83 0.34
C GLY A 380 -2.56 -17.61 0.46
N ILE A 381 -3.50 -17.15 1.27
CA ILE A 381 -4.85 -17.72 1.41
C ILE A 381 -5.77 -17.13 0.32
N GLY A 382 -5.73 -15.82 0.10
CA GLY A 382 -6.54 -15.15 -0.92
C GLY A 382 -6.30 -15.69 -2.33
N GLN A 383 -5.08 -16.17 -2.61
CA GLN A 383 -4.68 -16.76 -3.88
C GLN A 383 -4.81 -18.30 -3.91
N ALA A 384 -5.30 -18.92 -2.82
CA ALA A 384 -5.45 -20.38 -2.80
C ALA A 384 -6.50 -20.86 -3.83
N PRO A 385 -6.27 -22.00 -4.52
CA PRO A 385 -7.20 -22.53 -5.50
C PRO A 385 -8.61 -22.70 -4.95
N GLY A 386 -9.61 -22.16 -5.66
CA GLY A 386 -11.03 -22.27 -5.31
C GLY A 386 -11.49 -21.30 -4.20
N PHE A 387 -10.58 -20.57 -3.54
CA PHE A 387 -10.98 -19.65 -2.47
C PHE A 387 -11.78 -18.46 -2.99
N ALA A 388 -11.37 -17.87 -4.11
CA ALA A 388 -12.11 -16.78 -4.74
C ALA A 388 -13.54 -17.17 -5.13
N ASP A 389 -13.73 -18.40 -5.63
CA ASP A 389 -15.05 -18.93 -5.95
C ASP A 389 -15.92 -19.09 -4.68
N ALA A 390 -15.33 -19.60 -3.59
CA ALA A 390 -15.99 -19.73 -2.31
C ALA A 390 -16.40 -18.35 -1.73
N VAL A 391 -15.52 -17.34 -1.79
CA VAL A 391 -15.82 -15.97 -1.39
C VAL A 391 -16.93 -15.37 -2.25
N THR A 392 -16.87 -15.54 -3.58
CA THR A 392 -17.89 -15.05 -4.52
C THR A 392 -19.26 -15.69 -4.24
N SER A 393 -19.27 -16.99 -3.99
CA SER A 393 -20.51 -17.72 -3.61
C SER A 393 -21.11 -17.17 -2.31
N ALA A 394 -20.27 -16.92 -1.31
CA ALA A 394 -20.73 -16.36 -0.05
C ALA A 394 -21.23 -14.90 -0.22
N LEU A 395 -20.55 -14.08 -1.02
CA LEU A 395 -20.99 -12.72 -1.36
C LEU A 395 -22.34 -12.71 -2.06
N THR A 396 -22.58 -13.64 -2.98
CA THR A 396 -23.87 -13.75 -3.69
C THR A 396 -25.06 -13.93 -2.73
N ALA A 397 -24.83 -14.55 -1.58
CA ALA A 397 -25.87 -14.78 -0.57
C ALA A 397 -26.12 -13.58 0.36
N MET A 398 -25.19 -12.62 0.44
CA MET A 398 -25.27 -11.54 1.46
C MET A 398 -25.11 -10.12 0.92
N ALA A 399 -24.46 -9.93 -0.22
CA ALA A 399 -24.19 -8.60 -0.74
C ALA A 399 -25.36 -8.04 -1.55
N PRO A 400 -25.68 -6.73 -1.43
CA PRO A 400 -26.75 -6.09 -2.20
C PRO A 400 -26.42 -5.96 -3.70
N VAL A 401 -25.13 -5.86 -4.03
CA VAL A 401 -24.56 -5.79 -5.38
C VAL A 401 -23.30 -6.65 -5.40
N LEU A 402 -23.04 -7.32 -6.51
CA LEU A 402 -21.87 -8.18 -6.63
C LEU A 402 -20.80 -7.48 -7.49
N PRO A 403 -19.67 -7.01 -6.90
CA PRO A 403 -18.55 -6.53 -7.67
C PRO A 403 -17.84 -7.68 -8.37
N GLU A 404 -17.02 -7.36 -9.36
CA GLU A 404 -16.11 -8.36 -9.93
C GLU A 404 -15.10 -8.82 -8.85
N VAL A 405 -14.87 -10.12 -8.70
CA VAL A 405 -13.86 -10.68 -7.79
C VAL A 405 -12.77 -11.34 -8.61
N ARG A 406 -11.54 -10.90 -8.43
CA ARG A 406 -10.35 -11.44 -9.10
C ARG A 406 -9.28 -11.84 -8.10
N VAL A 407 -8.45 -12.80 -8.49
CA VAL A 407 -7.24 -13.18 -7.76
C VAL A 407 -6.07 -12.36 -8.30
N SER A 408 -5.27 -11.78 -7.41
CA SER A 408 -4.06 -11.05 -7.80
C SER A 408 -3.13 -11.94 -8.63
N ALA A 409 -2.66 -11.41 -9.75
CA ALA A 409 -1.63 -12.04 -10.57
C ALA A 409 -0.21 -11.56 -10.21
N LEU A 410 -0.10 -10.57 -9.32
CA LEU A 410 1.16 -10.03 -8.83
C LEU A 410 1.67 -10.92 -7.68
N GLY A 411 2.79 -11.55 -7.86
CA GLY A 411 3.35 -12.53 -6.92
C GLY A 411 3.69 -12.01 -5.52
N THR A 412 4.71 -12.57 -4.89
CA THR A 412 5.14 -12.24 -3.52
C THR A 412 5.76 -10.85 -3.38
N ASP A 413 6.10 -10.19 -4.49
CA ASP A 413 6.78 -8.90 -4.52
C ASP A 413 5.80 -7.71 -4.66
N VAL A 414 4.49 -7.99 -4.59
CA VAL A 414 3.42 -6.99 -4.79
C VAL A 414 3.61 -5.73 -3.94
N VAL A 415 4.08 -5.86 -2.69
CA VAL A 415 4.36 -4.72 -1.81
C VAL A 415 5.50 -3.87 -2.36
N VAL A 416 6.60 -4.49 -2.77
CA VAL A 416 7.76 -3.81 -3.37
C VAL A 416 7.36 -3.09 -4.66
N ASP A 417 6.57 -3.76 -5.51
CA ASP A 417 6.10 -3.18 -6.78
C ASP A 417 5.22 -1.94 -6.54
N GLY A 418 4.36 -1.98 -5.52
CA GLY A 418 3.58 -0.82 -5.11
C GLY A 418 4.42 0.31 -4.54
N CYS A 419 5.42 -0.02 -3.73
CA CYS A 419 6.40 0.96 -3.23
C CYS A 419 7.15 1.64 -4.38
N LEU A 420 7.54 0.90 -5.41
CA LEU A 420 8.18 1.46 -6.60
C LEU A 420 7.23 2.36 -7.40
N ALA A 421 5.97 1.96 -7.56
CA ALA A 421 4.97 2.76 -8.27
C ALA A 421 4.69 4.09 -7.56
N GLU A 422 4.50 4.07 -6.23
CA GLU A 422 4.34 5.27 -5.42
C GLU A 422 5.61 6.14 -5.45
N GLY A 423 6.77 5.51 -5.25
CA GLY A 423 8.07 6.20 -5.28
C GLY A 423 8.32 6.90 -6.61
N ALA A 424 8.00 6.28 -7.74
CA ALA A 424 8.13 6.91 -9.05
C ALA A 424 7.20 8.13 -9.18
N SER A 425 5.96 8.03 -8.69
CA SER A 425 5.02 9.14 -8.68
C SER A 425 5.52 10.32 -7.83
N LEU A 426 6.00 10.04 -6.62
CA LEU A 426 6.56 11.03 -5.70
C LEU A 426 7.82 11.67 -6.26
N ALA A 427 8.74 10.89 -6.83
CA ALA A 427 9.98 11.36 -7.43
C ALA A 427 9.71 12.33 -8.60
N TRP A 428 8.76 11.99 -9.48
CA TRP A 428 8.36 12.90 -10.56
C TRP A 428 7.79 14.21 -10.02
N ASN A 429 6.90 14.16 -9.01
CA ASN A 429 6.33 15.36 -8.39
C ASN A 429 7.42 16.25 -7.76
N GLN A 430 8.40 15.65 -7.08
CA GLN A 430 9.53 16.37 -6.50
C GLN A 430 10.40 17.03 -7.57
N LEU A 431 10.74 16.32 -8.64
CA LEU A 431 11.55 16.84 -9.74
C LEU A 431 10.86 17.99 -10.47
N ILE A 432 9.54 17.89 -10.67
CA ILE A 432 8.73 18.96 -11.28
C ILE A 432 8.66 20.17 -10.36
N ALA A 433 8.45 19.96 -9.05
CA ALA A 433 8.40 21.06 -8.07
C ALA A 433 9.75 21.81 -7.94
N ALA A 434 10.86 21.15 -8.26
CA ALA A 434 12.20 21.74 -8.24
C ALA A 434 12.54 22.51 -9.53
N LEU A 435 11.66 22.53 -10.54
CA LEU A 435 11.86 23.30 -11.77
C LEU A 435 11.85 24.80 -11.46
N PRO A 436 12.74 25.62 -12.06
CA PRO A 436 12.92 27.03 -11.77
C PRO A 436 11.77 27.94 -12.24
#